data_0c4e1324d11b54ba9c51f287c968ad0e
#
_entry.id   0c4e1324d11b54ba9c51f287c968ad0e
#
_cell.length_a   1.000
_cell.length_b   1.000
_cell.length_c   1.000
_cell.angle_alpha   90.00
_cell.angle_beta   90.00
_cell.angle_gamma   90.00
#
_symmetry.space_group_name_H-M   'P 1'
#
loop_
_entity.id
_entity.type
_entity.pdbx_description
1 polymer ?
#
loop_
_entity_poly.entity_id
_entity_poly.type
_entity_poly.pdbx_seq_one_letter_code
_entity_poly.pdbx_strand_id
1 'polypeptide(L)'
;MTPQEKKQLQVMACKVRMGVIEGVHAAKSGHPGGSLSAADMFTYLYFKELRVDPKNPQWEDRDRFVLSKGHTAPGLYAALALRGFFPVEDLVTLRKLGSYLQGHPNMNTVPGVDMSTGSLGQGISVACGMALASRLKKRDNRVYTLLGDGEIQEGQVWEACMFAAHYKLDNLCVIIDNNGLQIDGDIAKVMSPYPIDKKLAAFGFHVETIDGHDFDAIASALDTAKTVKGQPSAIIMKTVKGKGVSFMENQASWHGSAPNDEQYAVAMAELKQQLSDLEGM
;
A
#
# COMPACT_ATOMS: atom_id res chain seq x y z
N MET A 1 8.51 -13.81 -12.92
CA MET A 1 8.67 -14.68 -11.73
C MET A 1 8.30 -16.12 -12.05
N THR A 2 8.65 -17.12 -11.22
CA THR A 2 8.21 -18.49 -11.43
C THR A 2 6.73 -18.67 -11.05
N PRO A 3 6.02 -19.68 -11.64
CA PRO A 3 4.63 -19.97 -11.25
C PRO A 3 4.46 -20.25 -9.75
N GLN A 4 5.45 -20.91 -9.14
CA GLN A 4 5.47 -21.21 -7.71
C GLN A 4 5.57 -19.93 -6.85
N GLU A 5 6.46 -19.02 -7.21
CA GLU A 5 6.59 -17.71 -6.52
C GLU A 5 5.30 -16.91 -6.65
N LYS A 6 4.70 -16.86 -7.85
CA LYS A 6 3.43 -16.17 -8.08
C LYS A 6 2.32 -16.73 -7.20
N LYS A 7 2.20 -18.06 -7.14
CA LYS A 7 1.23 -18.75 -6.28
C LYS A 7 1.45 -18.40 -4.79
N GLN A 8 2.70 -18.44 -4.31
CA GLN A 8 3.01 -18.08 -2.92
C GLN A 8 2.60 -16.64 -2.59
N LEU A 9 2.83 -15.68 -3.50
CA LEU A 9 2.40 -14.30 -3.32
C LEU A 9 0.87 -14.17 -3.34
N GLN A 10 0.16 -14.89 -4.20
CA GLN A 10 -1.30 -14.90 -4.24
C GLN A 10 -1.90 -15.45 -2.93
N VAL A 11 -1.34 -16.54 -2.40
CA VAL A 11 -1.71 -17.10 -1.08
C VAL A 11 -1.47 -16.05 0.01
N MET A 12 -0.33 -15.38 -0.01
CA MET A 12 -0.01 -14.38 1.00
C MET A 12 -0.92 -13.14 0.89
N ALA A 13 -1.25 -12.68 -0.32
CA ALA A 13 -2.17 -11.58 -0.52
C ALA A 13 -3.59 -11.91 -0.02
N CYS A 14 -4.02 -13.14 -0.21
CA CYS A 14 -5.28 -13.62 0.36
C CYS A 14 -5.24 -13.57 1.91
N LYS A 15 -4.15 -14.01 2.54
CA LYS A 15 -3.95 -13.90 4.00
C LYS A 15 -3.89 -12.45 4.48
N VAL A 16 -3.27 -11.54 3.73
CA VAL A 16 -3.31 -10.08 4.02
C VAL A 16 -4.75 -9.57 4.02
N ARG A 17 -5.55 -9.94 3.01
CA ARG A 17 -6.98 -9.57 2.95
C ARG A 17 -7.77 -10.10 4.13
N MET A 18 -7.54 -11.37 4.55
CA MET A 18 -8.16 -11.94 5.74
C MET A 18 -7.82 -11.13 6.99
N GLY A 19 -6.54 -10.78 7.19
CA GLY A 19 -6.10 -9.94 8.32
C GLY A 19 -6.72 -8.54 8.31
N VAL A 20 -6.93 -7.93 7.13
CA VAL A 20 -7.67 -6.66 7.00
C VAL A 20 -9.10 -6.80 7.52
N ILE A 21 -9.81 -7.81 7.05
CA ILE A 21 -11.22 -8.05 7.43
C ILE A 21 -11.33 -8.35 8.92
N GLU A 22 -10.45 -9.19 9.46
CA GLU A 22 -10.41 -9.55 10.89
C GLU A 22 -10.16 -8.33 11.77
N GLY A 23 -9.13 -7.53 11.48
CA GLY A 23 -8.79 -6.35 12.27
C GLY A 23 -9.88 -5.27 12.23
N VAL A 24 -10.43 -4.96 11.04
CA VAL A 24 -11.47 -3.95 10.88
C VAL A 24 -12.79 -4.41 11.55
N HIS A 25 -13.16 -5.68 11.43
CA HIS A 25 -14.32 -6.24 12.11
C HIS A 25 -14.18 -6.19 13.64
N ALA A 26 -13.02 -6.63 14.17
CA ALA A 26 -12.76 -6.61 15.63
C ALA A 26 -12.78 -5.19 16.22
N ALA A 27 -12.34 -4.21 15.42
CA ALA A 27 -12.36 -2.80 15.80
C ALA A 27 -13.74 -2.15 15.65
N LYS A 28 -14.67 -2.75 14.89
CA LYS A 28 -15.94 -2.15 14.44
C LYS A 28 -15.75 -0.77 13.79
N SER A 29 -14.58 -0.56 13.23
CA SER A 29 -14.14 0.70 12.60
C SER A 29 -12.89 0.47 11.77
N GLY A 30 -12.75 1.17 10.65
CA GLY A 30 -11.54 1.11 9.81
C GLY A 30 -11.84 1.25 8.33
N HIS A 31 -10.81 1.10 7.52
CA HIS A 31 -10.87 1.36 6.09
C HIS A 31 -10.55 0.09 5.28
N PRO A 32 -11.52 -0.84 5.11
CA PRO A 32 -11.27 -2.09 4.39
C PRO A 32 -11.05 -1.88 2.90
N GLY A 33 -11.86 -1.05 2.24
CA GLY A 33 -11.87 -0.95 0.78
C GLY A 33 -10.51 -0.63 0.17
N GLY A 34 -9.84 0.43 0.64
CA GLY A 34 -8.51 0.82 0.16
C GLY A 34 -7.38 -0.07 0.67
N SER A 35 -7.58 -0.81 1.78
CA SER A 35 -6.64 -1.81 2.28
C SER A 35 -6.66 -3.06 1.41
N LEU A 36 -7.86 -3.50 0.99
CA LEU A 36 -8.07 -4.65 0.13
C LEU A 36 -7.57 -4.40 -1.30
N SER A 37 -7.77 -3.19 -1.87
CA SER A 37 -7.26 -2.85 -3.19
C SER A 37 -5.73 -2.89 -3.27
N ALA A 38 -5.05 -2.50 -2.21
CA ALA A 38 -3.60 -2.44 -2.14
C ALA A 38 -2.93 -3.73 -1.63
N ALA A 39 -3.69 -4.77 -1.29
CA ALA A 39 -3.16 -5.97 -0.64
C ALA A 39 -2.07 -6.69 -1.46
N ASP A 40 -2.21 -6.73 -2.79
CA ASP A 40 -1.20 -7.35 -3.67
C ASP A 40 0.11 -6.57 -3.64
N MET A 41 0.05 -5.23 -3.67
CA MET A 41 1.24 -4.39 -3.58
C MET A 41 1.90 -4.49 -2.19
N PHE A 42 1.13 -4.45 -1.08
CA PHE A 42 1.69 -4.68 0.26
C PHE A 42 2.40 -6.03 0.32
N THR A 43 1.76 -7.06 -0.24
CA THR A 43 2.34 -8.40 -0.29
C THR A 43 3.64 -8.41 -1.08
N TYR A 44 3.64 -7.88 -2.30
CA TYR A 44 4.84 -7.88 -3.12
C TYR A 44 6.00 -7.12 -2.45
N LEU A 45 5.72 -5.94 -1.90
CA LEU A 45 6.73 -5.14 -1.21
C LEU A 45 7.37 -5.90 -0.05
N TYR A 46 6.59 -6.43 0.87
CA TYR A 46 7.14 -7.03 2.09
C TYR A 46 7.65 -8.45 1.93
N PHE A 47 7.21 -9.20 0.93
CA PHE A 47 7.61 -10.60 0.74
C PHE A 47 8.59 -10.83 -0.41
N LYS A 48 8.80 -9.82 -1.28
CA LYS A 48 9.68 -9.97 -2.44
C LYS A 48 10.63 -8.79 -2.66
N GLU A 49 10.16 -7.54 -2.54
CA GLU A 49 10.90 -6.37 -3.01
C GLU A 49 11.78 -5.74 -1.93
N LEU A 50 11.20 -5.43 -0.76
CA LEU A 50 11.87 -4.65 0.27
C LEU A 50 12.98 -5.44 0.98
N ARG A 51 14.14 -4.83 1.09
CA ARG A 51 15.22 -5.30 1.97
C ARG A 51 14.89 -4.87 3.39
N VAL A 52 14.20 -5.71 4.13
CA VAL A 52 13.79 -5.50 5.53
C VAL A 52 14.04 -6.73 6.36
N ASP A 53 14.35 -6.54 7.65
CA ASP A 53 14.53 -7.60 8.63
C ASP A 53 13.58 -7.41 9.81
N PRO A 54 12.56 -8.28 9.99
CA PRO A 54 11.65 -8.22 11.13
C PRO A 54 12.35 -8.32 12.49
N LYS A 55 13.52 -8.99 12.56
CA LYS A 55 14.30 -9.11 13.79
C LYS A 55 15.13 -7.86 14.08
N ASN A 56 15.34 -7.01 13.07
CA ASN A 56 16.04 -5.73 13.21
C ASN A 56 15.26 -4.64 12.47
N PRO A 57 14.06 -4.25 12.95
CA PRO A 57 13.20 -3.27 12.29
C PRO A 57 13.82 -1.87 12.21
N GLN A 58 14.89 -1.61 12.97
CA GLN A 58 15.63 -0.33 12.94
C GLN A 58 16.89 -0.39 12.07
N TRP A 59 17.12 -1.47 11.32
CA TRP A 59 18.26 -1.57 10.42
C TRP A 59 18.34 -0.32 9.51
N GLU A 60 19.46 0.38 9.58
CA GLU A 60 19.60 1.70 8.96
C GLU A 60 19.62 1.63 7.42
N ASP A 61 20.20 0.59 6.84
CA ASP A 61 20.34 0.43 5.39
C ASP A 61 19.17 -0.32 4.74
N ARG A 62 18.09 -0.58 5.52
CA ARG A 62 16.87 -1.16 4.96
C ARG A 62 16.22 -0.23 3.95
N ASP A 63 15.47 -0.79 3.02
CA ASP A 63 14.54 -0.02 2.21
C ASP A 63 13.45 0.60 3.09
N ARG A 64 12.83 1.67 2.61
CA ARG A 64 11.81 2.41 3.34
C ARG A 64 10.48 2.35 2.61
N PHE A 65 9.42 2.16 3.37
CA PHE A 65 8.06 2.23 2.84
C PHE A 65 7.21 3.23 3.61
N VAL A 66 6.69 4.25 2.90
CA VAL A 66 5.79 5.25 3.47
C VAL A 66 4.37 5.00 2.93
N LEU A 67 3.47 4.58 3.80
CA LEU A 67 2.05 4.47 3.47
C LEU A 67 1.42 5.87 3.53
N SER A 68 1.44 6.63 2.42
CA SER A 68 0.93 8.01 2.37
C SER A 68 -0.57 8.06 2.62
N LYS A 69 -1.37 7.16 2.01
CA LYS A 69 -2.79 6.95 2.35
C LYS A 69 -2.93 6.20 3.67
N GLY A 70 -2.53 6.85 4.76
CA GLY A 70 -2.39 6.23 6.09
C GLY A 70 -3.63 5.56 6.65
N HIS A 71 -4.84 5.94 6.18
CA HIS A 71 -6.09 5.29 6.56
C HIS A 71 -6.16 3.81 6.17
N THR A 72 -5.36 3.35 5.20
CA THR A 72 -5.25 1.93 4.84
C THR A 72 -4.24 1.15 5.69
N ALA A 73 -3.96 1.64 6.90
CA ALA A 73 -3.17 0.96 7.93
C ALA A 73 -3.54 -0.51 8.15
N PRO A 74 -4.83 -0.95 8.10
CA PRO A 74 -5.16 -2.37 8.25
C PRO A 74 -4.43 -3.28 7.26
N GLY A 75 -4.26 -2.84 6.00
CA GLY A 75 -3.51 -3.60 4.99
C GLY A 75 -2.01 -3.67 5.31
N LEU A 76 -1.42 -2.54 5.71
CA LEU A 76 -0.02 -2.50 6.12
C LEU A 76 0.23 -3.37 7.36
N TYR A 77 -0.63 -3.29 8.36
CA TYR A 77 -0.49 -4.07 9.59
C TYR A 77 -0.60 -5.57 9.32
N ALA A 78 -1.55 -6.00 8.48
CA ALA A 78 -1.66 -7.40 8.08
C ALA A 78 -0.38 -7.89 7.38
N ALA A 79 0.18 -7.10 6.45
CA ALA A 79 1.42 -7.44 5.78
C ALA A 79 2.62 -7.50 6.75
N LEU A 80 2.75 -6.53 7.66
CA LEU A 80 3.81 -6.50 8.69
C LEU A 80 3.72 -7.69 9.65
N ALA A 81 2.52 -8.00 10.16
CA ALA A 81 2.29 -9.14 11.05
C ALA A 81 2.66 -10.46 10.37
N LEU A 82 2.14 -10.70 9.16
CA LEU A 82 2.44 -11.90 8.37
C LEU A 82 3.92 -11.99 7.97
N ARG A 83 4.61 -10.85 7.84
CA ARG A 83 6.05 -10.81 7.61
C ARG A 83 6.87 -11.11 8.87
N GLY A 84 6.25 -11.04 10.07
CA GLY A 84 6.85 -11.39 11.36
C GLY A 84 7.39 -10.19 12.15
N PHE A 85 6.95 -8.96 11.88
CA PHE A 85 7.33 -7.79 12.68
C PHE A 85 6.65 -7.78 14.05
N PHE A 86 5.48 -8.36 14.16
CA PHE A 86 4.71 -8.56 15.39
C PHE A 86 3.71 -9.71 15.23
N PRO A 87 3.13 -10.25 16.33
CA PRO A 87 2.20 -11.37 16.27
C PRO A 87 0.94 -11.08 15.42
N VAL A 88 0.51 -12.05 14.61
CA VAL A 88 -0.70 -11.93 13.77
C VAL A 88 -1.94 -11.74 14.64
N GLU A 89 -1.95 -12.35 15.81
CA GLU A 89 -3.03 -12.29 16.80
C GLU A 89 -3.30 -10.87 17.28
N ASP A 90 -2.32 -9.96 17.18
CA ASP A 90 -2.49 -8.57 17.60
C ASP A 90 -3.40 -7.77 16.65
N LEU A 91 -3.65 -8.26 15.42
CA LEU A 91 -4.51 -7.59 14.45
C LEU A 91 -5.92 -7.31 15.00
N VAL A 92 -6.45 -8.18 15.86
CA VAL A 92 -7.76 -8.00 16.51
C VAL A 92 -7.76 -6.87 17.56
N THR A 93 -6.59 -6.32 17.87
CA THR A 93 -6.47 -5.17 18.80
C THR A 93 -6.53 -3.82 18.08
N LEU A 94 -6.68 -3.81 16.76
CA LEU A 94 -6.77 -2.59 15.96
C LEU A 94 -7.71 -1.56 16.59
N ARG A 95 -7.25 -0.31 16.77
CA ARG A 95 -7.97 0.84 17.34
C ARG A 95 -8.49 0.66 18.76
N LYS A 96 -8.16 -0.44 19.46
CA LYS A 96 -8.53 -0.60 20.87
C LYS A 96 -7.68 0.31 21.75
N LEU A 97 -8.27 0.76 22.86
CA LEU A 97 -7.54 1.56 23.84
C LEU A 97 -6.33 0.77 24.37
N GLY A 98 -5.16 1.40 24.37
CA GLY A 98 -3.90 0.79 24.80
C GLY A 98 -3.21 -0.07 23.73
N SER A 99 -3.84 -0.37 22.58
CA SER A 99 -3.19 -1.03 21.48
C SER A 99 -2.20 -0.11 20.77
N TYR A 100 -1.09 -0.67 20.30
CA TYR A 100 -0.15 0.04 19.44
C TYR A 100 -0.63 0.12 17.97
N LEU A 101 -1.59 -0.73 17.57
CA LEU A 101 -2.19 -0.75 16.23
C LEU A 101 -3.31 0.29 16.13
N GLN A 102 -2.92 1.54 15.93
CA GLN A 102 -3.83 2.67 15.81
C GLN A 102 -4.48 2.75 14.42
N GLY A 103 -5.51 3.58 14.26
CA GLY A 103 -6.24 3.75 13.00
C GLY A 103 -5.40 4.28 11.83
N HIS A 104 -4.25 4.89 12.14
CA HIS A 104 -3.23 5.33 11.18
C HIS A 104 -1.85 4.85 11.67
N PRO A 105 -0.88 4.63 10.76
CA PRO A 105 0.43 4.13 11.16
C PRO A 105 1.15 5.07 12.12
N ASN A 106 1.79 4.50 13.14
CA ASN A 106 2.63 5.25 14.07
C ASN A 106 4.03 4.61 14.12
N MET A 107 5.03 5.34 13.62
CA MET A 107 6.42 4.87 13.54
C MET A 107 7.08 4.66 14.92
N ASN A 108 6.55 5.30 15.95
CA ASN A 108 7.13 5.21 17.30
C ASN A 108 6.65 3.96 18.06
N THR A 109 5.56 3.34 17.63
CA THR A 109 4.94 2.23 18.38
C THR A 109 4.79 0.94 17.58
N VAL A 110 4.71 1.01 16.24
CA VAL A 110 4.49 -0.16 15.39
C VAL A 110 5.80 -0.59 14.73
N PRO A 111 6.35 -1.76 15.07
CA PRO A 111 7.54 -2.27 14.41
C PRO A 111 7.36 -2.40 12.89
N GLY A 112 8.34 -1.92 12.11
CA GLY A 112 8.30 -1.97 10.65
C GLY A 112 7.56 -0.81 9.97
N VAL A 113 6.96 0.12 10.72
CA VAL A 113 6.40 1.36 10.19
C VAL A 113 7.50 2.41 10.11
N ASP A 114 7.78 2.92 8.92
CA ASP A 114 8.84 3.90 8.67
C ASP A 114 8.41 5.34 8.91
N MET A 115 7.12 5.65 8.83
CA MET A 115 6.58 7.00 9.03
C MET A 115 5.14 6.99 9.55
N SER A 116 4.87 7.84 10.53
CA SER A 116 3.50 8.13 10.96
C SER A 116 2.80 8.97 9.89
N THR A 117 1.64 8.49 9.41
CA THR A 117 0.87 9.12 8.34
C THR A 117 -0.61 9.17 8.68
N GLY A 118 -1.43 9.85 7.86
CA GLY A 118 -2.86 10.00 8.06
C GLY A 118 -3.40 11.31 7.47
N SER A 119 -2.61 12.39 7.52
CA SER A 119 -2.88 13.59 6.75
C SER A 119 -2.50 13.34 5.29
N LEU A 120 -3.50 13.27 4.42
CA LEU A 120 -3.33 12.94 3.01
C LEU A 120 -2.39 13.95 2.31
N GLY A 121 -1.61 13.45 1.37
CA GLY A 121 -0.63 14.24 0.61
C GLY A 121 0.70 14.48 1.33
N GLN A 122 0.81 14.25 2.65
CA GLN A 122 2.04 14.53 3.40
C GLN A 122 3.10 13.43 3.29
N GLY A 123 2.69 12.18 3.15
CA GLY A 123 3.60 11.03 3.15
C GLY A 123 4.62 11.07 2.02
N ILE A 124 4.23 11.49 0.82
CA ILE A 124 5.15 11.60 -0.32
C ILE A 124 6.28 12.60 -0.06
N SER A 125 6.01 13.72 0.62
CA SER A 125 7.03 14.72 0.97
C SER A 125 8.08 14.13 1.90
N VAL A 126 7.64 13.33 2.88
CA VAL A 126 8.55 12.62 3.79
C VAL A 126 9.35 11.57 3.02
N ALA A 127 8.72 10.82 2.10
CA ALA A 127 9.42 9.86 1.25
C ALA A 127 10.51 10.53 0.38
N CYS A 128 10.26 11.72 -0.17
CA CYS A 128 11.25 12.52 -0.86
C CYS A 128 12.43 12.87 0.06
N GLY A 129 12.15 13.31 1.30
CA GLY A 129 13.18 13.60 2.29
C GLY A 129 14.03 12.38 2.64
N MET A 130 13.40 11.20 2.82
CA MET A 130 14.10 9.94 3.06
C MET A 130 14.99 9.55 1.87
N ALA A 131 14.49 9.68 0.63
CA ALA A 131 15.26 9.36 -0.57
C ALA A 131 16.47 10.28 -0.73
N LEU A 132 16.32 11.58 -0.49
CA LEU A 132 17.41 12.53 -0.52
C LEU A 132 18.44 12.23 0.60
N ALA A 133 17.97 11.95 1.83
CA ALA A 133 18.84 11.62 2.95
C ALA A 133 19.67 10.35 2.68
N SER A 134 19.09 9.32 2.05
CA SER A 134 19.82 8.12 1.64
C SER A 134 20.97 8.46 0.68
N ARG A 135 20.72 9.29 -0.31
CA ARG A 135 21.74 9.73 -1.27
C ARG A 135 22.85 10.55 -0.59
N LEU A 136 22.49 11.48 0.28
CA LEU A 136 23.46 12.28 1.03
C LEU A 136 24.37 11.43 1.91
N LYS A 137 23.80 10.36 2.50
CA LYS A 137 24.54 9.37 3.28
C LYS A 137 25.24 8.28 2.43
N LYS A 138 25.15 8.39 1.08
CA LYS A 138 25.70 7.42 0.13
C LYS A 138 25.23 5.98 0.38
N ARG A 139 23.98 5.81 0.79
CA ARG A 139 23.32 4.52 0.96
C ARG A 139 22.64 4.10 -0.34
N ASP A 140 22.51 2.80 -0.57
CA ASP A 140 21.89 2.23 -1.77
C ASP A 140 20.42 1.83 -1.56
N ASN A 141 19.86 2.10 -0.39
CA ASN A 141 18.47 1.78 -0.08
C ASN A 141 17.50 2.61 -0.91
N ARG A 142 16.38 1.99 -1.23
CA ARG A 142 15.28 2.60 -1.98
C ARG A 142 14.16 3.03 -1.04
N VAL A 143 13.36 3.97 -1.53
CA VAL A 143 12.18 4.48 -0.84
C VAL A 143 10.95 4.27 -1.73
N TYR A 144 9.94 3.65 -1.17
CA TYR A 144 8.65 3.42 -1.81
C TYR A 144 7.57 4.18 -1.04
N THR A 145 6.60 4.75 -1.76
CA THR A 145 5.44 5.38 -1.11
C THR A 145 4.17 5.03 -1.85
N LEU A 146 3.10 4.72 -1.11
CA LEU A 146 1.81 4.36 -1.67
C LEU A 146 0.78 5.45 -1.36
N LEU A 147 0.23 6.02 -2.43
CA LEU A 147 -0.81 7.03 -2.42
C LEU A 147 -2.14 6.46 -2.92
N GLY A 148 -3.24 7.11 -2.56
CA GLY A 148 -4.54 6.90 -3.21
C GLY A 148 -4.74 7.87 -4.38
N ASP A 149 -5.58 7.49 -5.33
CA ASP A 149 -5.98 8.37 -6.44
C ASP A 149 -6.76 9.61 -5.98
N GLY A 150 -7.56 9.52 -4.93
CA GLY A 150 -8.17 10.67 -4.27
C GLY A 150 -7.17 11.53 -3.51
N GLU A 151 -6.15 10.92 -2.93
CA GLU A 151 -5.09 11.62 -2.21
C GLU A 151 -4.27 12.55 -3.11
N ILE A 152 -4.05 12.20 -4.36
CA ILE A 152 -3.30 13.05 -5.29
C ILE A 152 -4.02 14.33 -5.72
N GLN A 153 -5.23 14.57 -5.23
CA GLN A 153 -5.92 15.85 -5.36
C GLN A 153 -5.29 16.93 -4.45
N GLU A 154 -4.56 16.51 -3.41
CA GLU A 154 -3.84 17.42 -2.52
C GLU A 154 -2.68 18.14 -3.26
N GLY A 155 -2.60 19.47 -3.14
CA GLY A 155 -1.55 20.28 -3.77
C GLY A 155 -0.14 19.86 -3.35
N GLN A 156 0.03 19.46 -2.09
CA GLN A 156 1.28 18.99 -1.51
C GLN A 156 1.90 17.81 -2.29
N VAL A 157 1.09 16.94 -2.90
CA VAL A 157 1.59 15.83 -3.74
C VAL A 157 2.38 16.38 -4.93
N TRP A 158 1.86 17.40 -5.60
CA TRP A 158 2.49 18.00 -6.78
C TRP A 158 3.74 18.83 -6.44
N GLU A 159 3.74 19.48 -5.28
CA GLU A 159 4.95 20.13 -4.74
C GLU A 159 6.05 19.09 -4.49
N ALA A 160 5.71 17.95 -3.88
CA ALA A 160 6.65 16.84 -3.68
C ALA A 160 7.14 16.23 -5.01
N CYS A 161 6.27 16.14 -6.02
CA CYS A 161 6.67 15.69 -7.35
C CYS A 161 7.70 16.62 -8.01
N MET A 162 7.49 17.94 -7.94
CA MET A 162 8.50 18.92 -8.41
C MET A 162 9.84 18.75 -7.70
N PHE A 163 9.80 18.60 -6.38
CA PHE A 163 11.00 18.37 -5.58
C PHE A 163 11.73 17.09 -5.99
N ALA A 164 11.01 15.97 -6.10
CA ALA A 164 11.58 14.67 -6.47
C ALA A 164 12.26 14.71 -7.84
N ALA A 165 11.63 15.35 -8.82
CA ALA A 165 12.17 15.50 -10.17
C ALA A 165 13.38 16.43 -10.19
N HIS A 166 13.30 17.59 -9.50
CA HIS A 166 14.39 18.56 -9.41
C HIS A 166 15.67 17.92 -8.84
N TYR A 167 15.53 17.18 -7.76
CA TYR A 167 16.65 16.47 -7.14
C TYR A 167 16.98 15.11 -7.80
N LYS A 168 16.27 14.74 -8.87
CA LYS A 168 16.51 13.50 -9.63
C LYS A 168 16.55 12.28 -8.70
N LEU A 169 15.54 12.12 -7.85
CA LEU A 169 15.48 11.06 -6.83
C LEU A 169 15.17 9.68 -7.46
N ASP A 170 16.14 9.10 -8.14
CA ASP A 170 16.02 7.81 -8.84
C ASP A 170 15.95 6.60 -7.90
N ASN A 171 16.14 6.81 -6.61
CA ASN A 171 15.88 5.84 -5.56
C ASN A 171 14.47 5.98 -4.94
N LEU A 172 13.60 6.84 -5.46
CA LEU A 172 12.20 7.01 -5.07
C LEU A 172 11.27 6.33 -6.08
N CYS A 173 10.36 5.49 -5.60
CA CYS A 173 9.26 4.93 -6.37
C CYS A 173 7.92 5.35 -5.74
N VAL A 174 7.14 6.13 -6.46
CA VAL A 174 5.79 6.55 -6.07
C VAL A 174 4.79 5.57 -6.67
N ILE A 175 3.94 4.98 -5.83
CA ILE A 175 2.93 4.01 -6.23
C ILE A 175 1.55 4.64 -5.99
N ILE A 176 0.67 4.59 -6.99
CA ILE A 176 -0.69 5.14 -6.89
C ILE A 176 -1.70 4.01 -7.00
N ASP A 177 -2.47 3.78 -5.95
CA ASP A 177 -3.64 2.90 -5.95
C ASP A 177 -4.80 3.62 -6.64
N ASN A 178 -4.92 3.39 -7.96
CA ASN A 178 -5.96 3.98 -8.79
C ASN A 178 -7.17 3.04 -8.88
N ASN A 179 -7.93 2.97 -7.79
CA ASN A 179 -9.15 2.17 -7.70
C ASN A 179 -10.40 2.90 -8.20
N GLY A 180 -10.29 4.17 -8.58
CA GLY A 180 -11.35 4.96 -9.20
C GLY A 180 -12.43 5.48 -8.25
N LEU A 181 -12.31 5.24 -6.95
CA LEU A 181 -13.31 5.59 -5.94
C LEU A 181 -12.72 6.34 -4.75
N GLN A 182 -13.34 7.44 -4.37
CA GLN A 182 -13.10 8.11 -3.08
C GLN A 182 -14.34 8.02 -2.18
N ILE A 183 -14.36 8.70 -1.03
CA ILE A 183 -15.44 8.63 -0.03
C ILE A 183 -16.81 8.85 -0.66
N ASP A 184 -16.93 9.89 -1.51
CA ASP A 184 -18.21 10.38 -2.05
C ASP A 184 -18.60 9.71 -3.38
N GLY A 185 -17.81 8.76 -3.89
CA GLY A 185 -18.13 8.00 -5.10
C GLY A 185 -17.03 7.95 -6.16
N ASP A 186 -17.44 7.89 -7.42
CA ASP A 186 -16.56 7.86 -8.59
C ASP A 186 -15.67 9.11 -8.62
N ILE A 187 -14.36 8.88 -8.60
CA ILE A 187 -13.36 9.94 -8.51
C ILE A 187 -13.42 10.90 -9.72
N ALA A 188 -13.79 10.39 -10.90
CA ALA A 188 -13.91 11.22 -12.09
C ALA A 188 -15.09 12.20 -12.02
N LYS A 189 -16.09 11.88 -11.18
CA LYS A 189 -17.28 12.72 -10.96
C LYS A 189 -17.14 13.65 -9.77
N VAL A 190 -16.43 13.22 -8.72
CA VAL A 190 -16.26 14.03 -7.50
C VAL A 190 -15.20 15.12 -7.75
N MET A 191 -13.98 14.72 -8.07
CA MET A 191 -12.87 15.61 -8.44
C MET A 191 -11.84 14.83 -9.24
N SER A 192 -11.88 14.94 -10.57
CA SER A 192 -11.06 14.12 -11.46
C SER A 192 -9.55 14.41 -11.36
N PRO A 193 -8.72 13.46 -10.95
CA PRO A 193 -7.27 13.61 -10.99
C PRO A 193 -6.67 13.34 -12.37
N TYR A 194 -7.48 12.84 -13.31
CA TYR A 194 -7.02 12.40 -14.63
C TYR A 194 -6.58 13.55 -15.55
N PRO A 195 -5.69 13.31 -16.52
CA PRO A 195 -4.90 12.09 -16.71
C PRO A 195 -3.68 12.04 -15.77
N ILE A 196 -3.62 11.04 -14.89
CA ILE A 196 -2.59 10.95 -13.84
C ILE A 196 -1.21 10.71 -14.46
N ASP A 197 -1.13 9.80 -15.43
CA ASP A 197 0.10 9.42 -16.14
C ASP A 197 0.77 10.62 -16.81
N LYS A 198 0.00 11.41 -17.55
CA LYS A 198 0.51 12.59 -18.25
C LYS A 198 0.98 13.69 -17.29
N LYS A 199 0.27 13.86 -16.17
CA LYS A 199 0.66 14.84 -15.15
C LYS A 199 2.00 14.45 -14.54
N LEU A 200 2.17 13.19 -14.09
CA LEU A 200 3.43 12.72 -13.50
C LEU A 200 4.59 12.76 -14.52
N ALA A 201 4.33 12.36 -15.77
CA ALA A 201 5.32 12.48 -16.83
C ALA A 201 5.76 13.94 -17.07
N ALA A 202 4.81 14.91 -17.04
CA ALA A 202 5.11 16.34 -17.15
C ALA A 202 5.93 16.86 -15.96
N PHE A 203 5.82 16.26 -14.79
CA PHE A 203 6.70 16.52 -13.64
C PHE A 203 8.08 15.86 -13.75
N GLY A 204 8.36 15.08 -14.81
CA GLY A 204 9.66 14.46 -15.04
C GLY A 204 9.84 13.09 -14.38
N PHE A 205 8.76 12.37 -14.11
CA PHE A 205 8.80 10.99 -13.65
C PHE A 205 8.89 10.01 -14.82
N HIS A 206 9.57 8.89 -14.63
CA HIS A 206 9.31 7.68 -15.39
C HIS A 206 8.00 7.08 -14.92
N VAL A 207 7.04 6.84 -15.82
CA VAL A 207 5.68 6.46 -15.45
C VAL A 207 5.28 5.15 -16.12
N GLU A 208 4.79 4.19 -15.32
CA GLU A 208 4.15 2.97 -15.81
C GLU A 208 2.72 2.87 -15.27
N THR A 209 1.81 2.34 -16.09
CA THR A 209 0.44 1.99 -15.67
C THR A 209 0.25 0.50 -15.83
N ILE A 210 -0.14 -0.17 -14.74
CA ILE A 210 -0.23 -1.63 -14.67
C ILE A 210 -1.57 -2.11 -14.13
N ASP A 211 -1.88 -3.38 -14.32
CA ASP A 211 -2.85 -4.10 -13.49
C ASP A 211 -2.23 -4.31 -12.10
N GLY A 212 -2.82 -3.67 -11.07
CA GLY A 212 -2.33 -3.74 -9.70
C GLY A 212 -2.66 -5.06 -8.99
N HIS A 213 -3.35 -5.99 -9.65
CA HIS A 213 -3.65 -7.34 -9.17
C HIS A 213 -2.86 -8.43 -9.88
N ASP A 214 -2.05 -8.07 -10.89
CA ASP A 214 -1.15 -9.02 -11.54
C ASP A 214 0.28 -8.90 -10.99
N PHE A 215 0.73 -9.93 -10.29
CA PHE A 215 2.07 -9.98 -9.70
C PHE A 215 3.19 -9.93 -10.74
N ASP A 216 2.99 -10.43 -11.96
CA ASP A 216 4.01 -10.30 -13.01
C ASP A 216 4.14 -8.86 -13.50
N ALA A 217 3.02 -8.14 -13.62
CA ALA A 217 3.02 -6.71 -13.96
C ALA A 217 3.65 -5.86 -12.83
N ILE A 218 3.33 -6.16 -11.56
CA ILE A 218 3.95 -5.51 -10.39
C ILE A 218 5.46 -5.73 -10.38
N ALA A 219 5.90 -6.98 -10.58
CA ALA A 219 7.32 -7.33 -10.63
C ALA A 219 8.06 -6.56 -11.73
N SER A 220 7.51 -6.58 -12.95
CA SER A 220 8.11 -5.92 -14.11
C SER A 220 8.28 -4.42 -13.87
N ALA A 221 7.23 -3.75 -13.36
CA ALA A 221 7.27 -2.31 -13.12
C ALA A 221 8.27 -1.92 -12.02
N LEU A 222 8.34 -2.70 -10.93
CA LEU A 222 9.33 -2.45 -9.88
C LEU A 222 10.76 -2.75 -10.34
N ASP A 223 10.96 -3.80 -11.15
CA ASP A 223 12.27 -4.08 -11.75
C ASP A 223 12.69 -2.95 -12.70
N THR A 224 11.79 -2.45 -13.54
CA THR A 224 12.05 -1.27 -14.39
C THR A 224 12.43 -0.07 -13.54
N ALA A 225 11.66 0.25 -12.49
CA ALA A 225 11.92 1.38 -11.61
C ALA A 225 13.32 1.33 -10.96
N LYS A 226 13.89 0.15 -10.74
CA LYS A 226 15.27 -0.02 -10.24
C LYS A 226 16.33 0.35 -11.28
N THR A 227 16.03 0.22 -12.55
CA THR A 227 16.95 0.53 -13.66
C THR A 227 16.95 2.00 -14.07
N VAL A 228 15.86 2.72 -13.80
CA VAL A 228 15.70 4.16 -14.11
C VAL A 228 16.74 4.96 -13.33
N LYS A 229 17.44 5.88 -14.05
CA LYS A 229 18.46 6.76 -13.47
C LYS A 229 18.16 8.22 -13.77
N GLY A 230 18.49 9.08 -12.81
CA GLY A 230 18.38 10.51 -12.93
C GLY A 230 16.96 11.08 -12.90
N GLN A 231 15.95 10.27 -12.61
CA GLN A 231 14.56 10.69 -12.43
C GLN A 231 13.82 9.73 -11.48
N PRO A 232 12.82 10.20 -10.74
CA PRO A 232 11.97 9.30 -9.92
C PRO A 232 11.05 8.46 -10.79
N SER A 233 10.58 7.34 -10.24
CA SER A 233 9.61 6.47 -10.91
C SER A 233 8.22 6.58 -10.28
N ALA A 234 7.17 6.44 -11.09
CA ALA A 234 5.79 6.34 -10.66
C ALA A 234 5.10 5.13 -11.29
N ILE A 235 4.41 4.35 -10.47
CA ILE A 235 3.62 3.19 -10.88
C ILE A 235 2.16 3.47 -10.57
N ILE A 236 1.31 3.55 -11.60
CA ILE A 236 -0.14 3.71 -11.46
C ILE A 236 -0.77 2.33 -11.55
N MET A 237 -1.30 1.86 -10.43
CA MET A 237 -1.96 0.57 -10.36
C MET A 237 -3.45 0.70 -10.63
N LYS A 238 -3.96 0.09 -11.68
CA LYS A 238 -5.39 -0.14 -11.86
C LYS A 238 -5.82 -1.23 -10.90
N THR A 239 -6.66 -0.88 -9.93
CA THR A 239 -7.10 -1.78 -8.87
C THR A 239 -8.61 -1.74 -8.69
N VAL A 240 -9.11 -2.68 -7.89
CA VAL A 240 -10.52 -2.78 -7.50
C VAL A 240 -10.63 -2.48 -6.00
N LYS A 241 -11.32 -1.39 -5.64
CA LYS A 241 -11.62 -1.10 -4.23
C LYS A 241 -12.41 -2.26 -3.62
N GLY A 242 -11.98 -2.77 -2.47
CA GLY A 242 -12.65 -3.90 -1.84
C GLY A 242 -12.29 -5.27 -2.41
N LYS A 243 -11.21 -5.38 -3.19
CA LYS A 243 -10.78 -6.60 -3.91
C LYS A 243 -10.78 -7.86 -3.06
N GLY A 244 -11.43 -8.90 -3.57
CA GLY A 244 -11.49 -10.24 -2.97
C GLY A 244 -12.70 -10.48 -2.08
N VAL A 245 -13.54 -9.46 -1.84
CA VAL A 245 -14.81 -9.58 -1.10
C VAL A 245 -15.95 -9.09 -2.00
N SER A 246 -16.81 -9.98 -2.44
CA SER A 246 -17.76 -9.75 -3.53
C SER A 246 -18.66 -8.53 -3.31
N PHE A 247 -19.20 -8.34 -2.10
CA PHE A 247 -20.08 -7.23 -1.78
C PHE A 247 -19.35 -5.90 -1.47
N MET A 248 -18.01 -5.93 -1.38
CA MET A 248 -17.17 -4.74 -1.18
C MET A 248 -16.57 -4.23 -2.49
N GLU A 249 -16.40 -5.09 -3.50
CA GLU A 249 -15.77 -4.72 -4.77
C GLU A 249 -16.52 -3.57 -5.46
N ASN A 250 -15.77 -2.53 -5.83
CA ASN A 250 -16.27 -1.34 -6.51
C ASN A 250 -17.37 -0.57 -5.76
N GLN A 251 -17.42 -0.68 -4.42
CA GLN A 251 -18.39 0.02 -3.60
C GLN A 251 -17.71 1.11 -2.74
N ALA A 252 -18.06 2.39 -3.01
CA ALA A 252 -17.50 3.53 -2.27
C ALA A 252 -17.87 3.49 -0.77
N SER A 253 -19.03 2.94 -0.41
CA SER A 253 -19.51 2.79 0.97
C SER A 253 -18.54 2.04 1.89
N TRP A 254 -17.69 1.15 1.31
CA TRP A 254 -16.67 0.43 2.06
C TRP A 254 -15.35 1.19 2.22
N HIS A 255 -15.35 2.49 1.93
CA HIS A 255 -14.17 3.31 2.18
C HIS A 255 -13.78 3.32 3.67
N GLY A 256 -14.75 3.56 4.56
CA GLY A 256 -14.52 3.71 6.00
C GLY A 256 -15.52 2.95 6.89
N SER A 257 -16.15 1.91 6.37
CA SER A 257 -17.16 1.11 7.08
C SER A 257 -16.61 -0.25 7.47
N ALA A 258 -16.83 -0.68 8.72
CA ALA A 258 -16.52 -2.03 9.17
C ALA A 258 -17.66 -3.00 8.82
N PRO A 259 -17.37 -4.27 8.44
CA PRO A 259 -18.40 -5.28 8.28
C PRO A 259 -19.03 -5.63 9.63
N ASN A 260 -20.34 -5.88 9.63
CA ASN A 260 -21.02 -6.51 10.77
C ASN A 260 -20.71 -8.01 10.84
N ASP A 261 -21.24 -8.72 11.84
CA ASP A 261 -20.91 -10.13 12.10
C ASP A 261 -21.32 -11.04 10.92
N GLU A 262 -22.47 -10.81 10.27
CA GLU A 262 -22.92 -11.54 9.10
C GLU A 262 -22.04 -11.27 7.88
N GLN A 263 -21.74 -10.00 7.62
CA GLN A 263 -20.86 -9.57 6.52
C GLN A 263 -19.43 -10.09 6.73
N TYR A 264 -18.96 -10.09 7.97
CA TYR A 264 -17.65 -10.68 8.32
C TYR A 264 -17.62 -12.18 8.00
N ALA A 265 -18.65 -12.91 8.40
CA ALA A 265 -18.73 -14.35 8.13
C ALA A 265 -18.69 -14.65 6.62
N VAL A 266 -19.45 -13.87 5.81
CA VAL A 266 -19.44 -13.99 4.34
C VAL A 266 -18.07 -13.66 3.76
N ALA A 267 -17.48 -12.52 4.12
CA ALA A 267 -16.17 -12.11 3.61
C ALA A 267 -15.09 -13.14 3.93
N MET A 268 -15.07 -13.66 5.16
CA MET A 268 -14.11 -14.68 5.57
C MET A 268 -14.33 -16.02 4.88
N ALA A 269 -15.58 -16.39 4.59
CA ALA A 269 -15.89 -17.61 3.84
C ALA A 269 -15.38 -17.50 2.39
N GLU A 270 -15.61 -16.37 1.72
CA GLU A 270 -15.11 -16.10 0.37
C GLU A 270 -13.57 -16.15 0.31
N LEU A 271 -12.90 -15.48 1.24
CA LEU A 271 -11.43 -15.45 1.30
C LEU A 271 -10.83 -16.82 1.65
N LYS A 272 -11.45 -17.58 2.55
CA LYS A 272 -11.03 -18.96 2.86
C LYS A 272 -11.19 -19.88 1.66
N GLN A 273 -12.27 -19.73 0.89
CA GLN A 273 -12.46 -20.51 -0.34
C GLN A 273 -11.37 -20.16 -1.37
N GLN A 274 -11.11 -18.86 -1.60
CA GLN A 274 -10.03 -18.41 -2.49
C GLN A 274 -8.67 -18.97 -2.05
N LEU A 275 -8.39 -18.96 -0.74
CA LEU A 275 -7.15 -19.51 -0.19
C LEU A 275 -7.06 -21.03 -0.47
N SER A 276 -8.13 -21.79 -0.23
CA SER A 276 -8.19 -23.22 -0.49
C SER A 276 -7.97 -23.55 -1.96
N ASP A 277 -8.60 -22.79 -2.86
CA ASP A 277 -8.42 -22.95 -4.31
C ASP A 277 -6.97 -22.70 -4.74
N LEU A 278 -6.33 -21.66 -4.18
CA LEU A 278 -4.92 -21.35 -4.43
C LEU A 278 -3.99 -22.44 -3.88
N GLU A 279 -4.25 -22.99 -2.71
CA GLU A 279 -3.41 -24.02 -2.09
C GLU A 279 -3.59 -25.39 -2.77
N GLY A 280 -4.77 -25.66 -3.35
CA GLY A 280 -5.11 -26.91 -4.07
C GLY A 280 -4.57 -26.96 -5.51
N MET A 281 -4.25 -25.83 -6.13
CA MET A 281 -3.56 -25.75 -7.43
C MET A 281 -2.05 -26.03 -7.28
#